data_286b9137e8cde5d11e7fa9ff38e8a2bb
#
_entry.id   286b9137e8cde5d11e7fa9ff38e8a2bb
#
_cell.length_a   1.000
_cell.length_b   1.000
_cell.length_c   1.000
_cell.angle_alpha   90.00
_cell.angle_beta   90.00
_cell.angle_gamma   90.00
#
_symmetry.space_group_name_H-M   'P 1'
#
loop_
_entity.id
_entity.type
_entity.pdbx_description
1 polymer ?
#
loop_
_entity_poly.entity_id
_entity_poly.type
_entity_poly.pdbx_seq_one_letter_code
_entity_poly.pdbx_strand_id
1 'polypeptide(L)'
;MKLWATSLLVLVCVLGAGCGKKEWPQPLAQEERVFVDTVDVQRYNGCLQLAVKLGGNLANVEFFRVEMETDGCPTCPFRPTIVRQVYPFDRGVRREENSYLFSLCGLDLPPSIRLRVSVDNTFATIPPALSAVLTIPTHP
;
A
#
# COMPACT_ATOMS: atom_id res chain seq x y z
N MET A 1 41.46 -43.11 30.63
CA MET A 1 41.26 -41.63 30.52
C MET A 1 41.13 -41.12 29.09
N LYS A 2 41.74 -41.69 28.05
CA LYS A 2 41.67 -41.20 26.65
C LYS A 2 40.32 -41.44 25.97
N LEU A 3 39.60 -42.51 26.28
CA LEU A 3 38.29 -42.86 25.69
C LEU A 3 37.15 -41.90 26.11
N TRP A 4 37.21 -41.37 27.31
CA TRP A 4 36.16 -40.44 27.80
C TRP A 4 36.30 -39.06 27.18
N ALA A 5 37.50 -38.59 26.88
CA ALA A 5 37.74 -37.31 26.24
C ALA A 5 37.27 -37.28 24.78
N THR A 6 37.42 -38.39 24.04
CA THR A 6 36.95 -38.53 22.68
C THR A 6 35.42 -38.58 22.59
N SER A 7 34.78 -39.29 23.55
CA SER A 7 33.30 -39.34 23.61
C SER A 7 32.65 -37.98 23.90
N LEU A 8 33.27 -37.18 24.78
CA LEU A 8 32.80 -35.84 25.10
C LEU A 8 32.93 -34.88 23.90
N LEU A 9 34.04 -34.99 23.17
CA LEU A 9 34.29 -34.15 21.97
C LEU A 9 33.28 -34.41 20.87
N VAL A 10 32.92 -35.69 20.61
CA VAL A 10 31.90 -36.06 19.62
C VAL A 10 30.54 -35.56 20.02
N LEU A 11 30.19 -35.62 21.30
CA LEU A 11 28.88 -35.12 21.79
C LEU A 11 28.75 -33.60 21.61
N VAL A 12 29.81 -32.83 21.85
CA VAL A 12 29.80 -31.36 21.65
C VAL A 12 29.67 -30.98 20.17
N CYS A 13 30.30 -31.74 19.26
CA CYS A 13 30.20 -31.51 17.82
C CYS A 13 28.77 -31.79 17.29
N VAL A 14 28.06 -32.79 17.84
CA VAL A 14 26.71 -33.11 17.43
C VAL A 14 25.71 -32.07 17.92
N LEU A 15 25.92 -31.48 19.10
CA LEU A 15 25.07 -30.42 19.64
C LEU A 15 25.29 -29.05 18.95
N GLY A 16 26.44 -28.83 18.34
CA GLY A 16 26.77 -27.59 17.61
C GLY A 16 26.24 -27.54 16.17
N ALA A 17 25.78 -28.67 15.60
CA ALA A 17 25.32 -28.74 14.22
C ALA A 17 23.84 -28.27 14.01
N GLY A 18 23.23 -27.70 15.02
CA GLY A 18 21.91 -27.04 14.93
C GLY A 18 22.01 -25.71 14.18
N CYS A 19 22.43 -25.72 12.90
CA CYS A 19 22.18 -24.59 12.00
C CYS A 19 20.67 -24.48 11.79
N GLY A 20 20.02 -23.76 12.67
CA GLY A 20 18.63 -23.33 12.43
C GLY A 20 18.60 -22.64 11.07
N LYS A 21 17.96 -23.25 10.08
CA LYS A 21 17.60 -22.55 8.84
C LYS A 21 16.84 -21.31 9.25
N LYS A 22 17.47 -20.16 9.12
CA LYS A 22 16.81 -18.87 9.20
C LYS A 22 15.98 -18.76 7.93
N GLU A 23 14.77 -19.35 7.95
CA GLU A 23 13.83 -19.13 6.87
C GLU A 23 13.52 -17.64 6.87
N TRP A 24 13.87 -16.98 5.79
CA TRP A 24 13.39 -15.63 5.54
C TRP A 24 11.87 -15.68 5.57
N PRO A 25 11.21 -14.67 6.17
CA PRO A 25 9.75 -14.63 6.14
C PRO A 25 9.33 -14.74 4.68
N GLN A 26 8.65 -15.82 4.37
CA GLN A 26 8.07 -16.06 3.04
C GLN A 26 7.20 -14.86 2.70
N PRO A 27 7.23 -14.32 1.48
CA PRO A 27 6.26 -13.31 1.08
C PRO A 27 4.88 -13.89 1.35
N LEU A 28 4.09 -13.17 2.16
CA LEU A 28 2.75 -13.57 2.51
C LEU A 28 1.97 -13.95 1.25
N ALA A 29 1.18 -15.02 1.35
CA ALA A 29 0.44 -15.58 0.24
C ALA A 29 -0.39 -14.51 -0.48
N GLN A 30 -0.74 -14.74 -1.74
CA GLN A 30 -1.59 -13.84 -2.53
C GLN A 30 -2.90 -13.47 -1.81
N GLU A 31 -3.37 -14.35 -0.91
CA GLU A 31 -4.56 -14.18 -0.08
C GLU A 31 -4.50 -12.94 0.85
N GLU A 32 -3.28 -12.49 1.20
CA GLU A 32 -3.08 -11.30 2.05
C GLU A 32 -2.97 -9.98 1.27
N ARG A 33 -3.00 -10.05 -0.06
CA ARG A 33 -2.88 -8.87 -0.90
C ARG A 33 -4.21 -8.12 -1.00
N VAL A 34 -4.05 -6.81 -1.12
CA VAL A 34 -5.10 -5.88 -1.54
C VAL A 34 -4.78 -5.47 -2.97
N PHE A 35 -5.78 -5.23 -3.79
CA PHE A 35 -5.61 -4.65 -5.12
C PHE A 35 -6.69 -3.60 -5.38
N VAL A 36 -6.38 -2.63 -6.23
CA VAL A 36 -7.30 -1.57 -6.61
C VAL A 36 -8.06 -2.00 -7.84
N ASP A 37 -9.39 -2.13 -7.72
CA ASP A 37 -10.26 -2.47 -8.84
C ASP A 37 -10.57 -1.22 -9.69
N THR A 38 -11.14 -0.20 -9.05
CA THR A 38 -11.49 1.06 -9.70
C THR A 38 -11.27 2.24 -8.77
N VAL A 39 -11.01 3.38 -9.36
CA VAL A 39 -10.96 4.67 -8.67
C VAL A 39 -11.80 5.66 -9.46
N ASP A 40 -12.83 6.19 -8.83
CA ASP A 40 -13.64 7.28 -9.36
C ASP A 40 -13.30 8.56 -8.59
N VAL A 41 -13.08 9.65 -9.33
CA VAL A 41 -12.72 10.94 -8.74
C VAL A 41 -13.57 12.03 -9.34
N GLN A 42 -14.17 12.83 -8.49
CA GLN A 42 -14.98 13.99 -8.88
C GLN A 42 -14.53 15.23 -8.13
N ARG A 43 -14.56 16.39 -8.81
CA ARG A 43 -14.38 17.69 -8.15
C ARG A 43 -15.75 18.21 -7.75
N TYR A 44 -15.88 18.58 -6.48
CA TYR A 44 -17.11 19.15 -5.96
C TYR A 44 -16.80 20.14 -4.84
N ASN A 45 -17.28 21.38 -4.96
CA ASN A 45 -17.13 22.43 -3.94
C ASN A 45 -15.70 22.62 -3.44
N GLY A 46 -14.69 22.61 -4.33
CA GLY A 46 -13.29 22.80 -3.95
C GLY A 46 -12.65 21.57 -3.27
N CYS A 47 -13.34 20.43 -3.27
CA CYS A 47 -12.84 19.16 -2.78
C CYS A 47 -12.68 18.16 -3.94
N LEU A 48 -11.79 17.19 -3.76
CA LEU A 48 -11.78 15.95 -4.54
C LEU A 48 -12.56 14.90 -3.76
N GLN A 49 -13.64 14.39 -4.34
CA GLN A 49 -14.36 13.23 -3.82
C GLN A 49 -13.84 11.98 -4.51
N LEU A 50 -13.41 11.02 -3.72
CA LEU A 50 -12.86 9.77 -4.22
C LEU A 50 -13.74 8.60 -3.78
N ALA A 51 -13.99 7.68 -4.72
CA ALA A 51 -14.53 6.37 -4.46
C ALA A 51 -13.51 5.33 -4.93
N VAL A 52 -12.91 4.60 -4.00
CA VAL A 52 -11.87 3.61 -4.25
C VAL A 52 -12.44 2.23 -3.99
N LYS A 53 -12.64 1.46 -5.04
CA LYS A 53 -13.07 0.06 -4.94
C LYS A 53 -11.87 -0.86 -4.89
N LEU A 54 -11.87 -1.73 -3.92
CA LEU A 54 -10.78 -2.67 -3.65
C LEU A 54 -11.23 -4.12 -3.79
N GLY A 55 -10.27 -4.98 -4.08
CA GLY A 55 -10.41 -6.42 -3.97
C GLY A 55 -9.32 -7.03 -3.09
N GLY A 56 -9.43 -8.32 -2.85
CA GLY A 56 -8.51 -9.04 -1.98
C GLY A 56 -8.85 -8.93 -0.49
N ASN A 57 -7.85 -8.98 0.37
CA ASN A 57 -8.05 -8.94 1.81
C ASN A 57 -8.11 -7.50 2.36
N LEU A 58 -9.31 -6.95 2.43
CA LEU A 58 -9.56 -5.57 2.86
C LEU A 58 -9.22 -5.31 4.33
N ALA A 59 -9.07 -6.34 5.15
CA ALA A 59 -8.62 -6.19 6.55
C ALA A 59 -7.16 -5.70 6.62
N ASN A 60 -6.40 -5.88 5.54
CA ASN A 60 -5.00 -5.52 5.46
C ASN A 60 -4.75 -4.12 4.87
N VAL A 61 -5.78 -3.33 4.64
CA VAL A 61 -5.61 -1.92 4.23
C VAL A 61 -5.09 -1.12 5.40
N GLU A 62 -3.86 -0.60 5.30
CA GLU A 62 -3.26 0.25 6.31
C GLU A 62 -3.68 1.71 6.11
N PHE A 63 -3.40 2.26 4.93
CA PHE A 63 -3.84 3.59 4.52
C PHE A 63 -3.88 3.74 2.99
N PHE A 64 -4.60 4.77 2.55
CA PHE A 64 -4.61 5.24 1.18
C PHE A 64 -3.61 6.38 1.04
N ARG A 65 -2.81 6.36 -0.01
CA ARG A 65 -1.96 7.46 -0.41
C ARG A 65 -2.48 8.01 -1.73
N VAL A 66 -3.00 9.22 -1.69
CA VAL A 66 -3.46 9.93 -2.89
C VAL A 66 -2.32 10.81 -3.37
N GLU A 67 -1.78 10.44 -4.50
CA GLU A 67 -0.64 11.10 -5.16
C GLU A 67 -1.18 11.96 -6.29
N MET A 68 -0.86 13.25 -6.28
CA MET A 68 -1.33 14.21 -7.28
C MET A 68 -0.15 14.92 -7.93
N GLU A 69 -0.22 15.07 -9.23
CA GLU A 69 0.71 15.86 -10.03
C GLU A 69 -0.01 17.07 -10.60
N THR A 70 0.52 18.24 -10.34
CA THR A 70 -0.05 19.53 -10.73
C THR A 70 0.59 20.10 -11.99
N ASP A 71 1.75 19.60 -12.38
CA ASP A 71 2.54 20.12 -13.51
C ASP A 71 2.24 19.34 -14.80
N GLY A 72 1.11 19.57 -15.30
CA GLY A 72 0.39 19.04 -16.43
C GLY A 72 1.08 18.62 -17.73
N CYS A 73 2.15 17.82 -17.73
CA CYS A 73 2.60 17.14 -18.94
C CYS A 73 1.91 15.77 -19.08
N PRO A 74 0.89 15.62 -19.97
CA PRO A 74 0.11 14.37 -20.06
C PRO A 74 0.93 13.16 -20.50
N THR A 75 2.01 13.37 -21.25
CA THR A 75 2.87 12.32 -21.82
C THR A 75 4.13 12.06 -21.01
N CYS A 76 4.42 12.90 -20.01
CA CYS A 76 5.58 12.71 -19.14
C CYS A 76 5.36 11.60 -18.12
N PRO A 77 6.42 10.97 -17.60
CA PRO A 77 6.32 10.07 -16.46
C PRO A 77 5.62 10.77 -15.30
N PHE A 78 4.71 10.05 -14.61
CA PHE A 78 3.98 10.57 -13.46
C PHE A 78 4.94 10.89 -12.32
N ARG A 79 4.89 12.12 -11.82
CA ARG A 79 5.71 12.63 -10.70
C ARG A 79 4.84 13.39 -9.73
N PRO A 80 4.40 12.77 -8.63
CA PRO A 80 3.53 13.43 -7.66
C PRO A 80 4.24 14.61 -6.99
N THR A 81 3.57 15.75 -6.97
CA THR A 81 3.99 16.97 -6.28
C THR A 81 3.26 17.15 -4.97
N ILE A 82 2.07 16.57 -4.84
CA ILE A 82 1.26 16.58 -3.63
C ILE A 82 0.93 15.15 -3.26
N VAL A 83 1.11 14.80 -1.99
CA VAL A 83 0.74 13.49 -1.43
C VAL A 83 -0.13 13.71 -0.20
N ARG A 84 -1.24 12.97 -0.12
CA ARG A 84 -2.14 12.93 1.05
C ARG A 84 -2.34 11.50 1.50
N GLN A 85 -2.25 11.28 2.81
CA GLN A 85 -2.58 10.00 3.44
C GLN A 85 -3.99 10.08 4.04
N VAL A 86 -4.74 9.00 3.89
CA VAL A 86 -6.09 8.84 4.42
C VAL A 86 -6.18 7.45 5.05
N TYR A 87 -6.57 7.40 6.30
CA TYR A 87 -6.72 6.12 7.00
C TYR A 87 -8.14 5.59 6.89
N PRO A 88 -8.35 4.27 6.80
CA PRO A 88 -9.69 3.67 6.69
C PRO A 88 -10.65 4.07 7.82
N PHE A 89 -10.12 4.47 8.97
CA PHE A 89 -10.87 4.81 10.18
C PHE A 89 -11.00 6.32 10.42
N ASP A 90 -10.51 7.14 9.50
CA ASP A 90 -10.68 8.59 9.60
C ASP A 90 -12.16 8.98 9.52
N ARG A 91 -12.56 10.02 10.29
CA ARG A 91 -13.96 10.43 10.41
C ARG A 91 -14.65 10.78 9.08
N GLY A 92 -13.88 11.14 8.07
CA GLY A 92 -14.36 11.49 6.74
C GLY A 92 -14.42 10.32 5.76
N VAL A 93 -14.05 9.12 6.19
CA VAL A 93 -14.03 7.92 5.36
C VAL A 93 -15.27 7.08 5.63
N ARG A 94 -16.03 6.77 4.59
CA ARG A 94 -17.12 5.78 4.63
C ARG A 94 -16.71 4.56 3.85
N ARG A 95 -16.99 3.41 4.43
CA ARG A 95 -16.82 2.12 3.76
C ARG A 95 -18.19 1.57 3.38
N GLU A 96 -18.36 1.23 2.11
CA GLU A 96 -19.53 0.58 1.57
C GLU A 96 -19.07 -0.71 0.89
N GLU A 97 -19.31 -1.85 1.53
CA GLU A 97 -18.83 -3.17 1.09
C GLU A 97 -17.30 -3.18 0.87
N ASN A 98 -16.87 -3.14 -0.40
CA ASN A 98 -15.47 -3.11 -0.81
C ASN A 98 -15.02 -1.75 -1.37
N SER A 99 -15.84 -0.71 -1.21
CA SER A 99 -15.55 0.66 -1.63
C SER A 99 -15.31 1.57 -0.44
N TYR A 100 -14.32 2.44 -0.58
CA TYR A 100 -14.01 3.49 0.39
C TYR A 100 -14.27 4.85 -0.24
N LEU A 101 -15.11 5.64 0.42
CA LEU A 101 -15.50 6.97 -0.03
C LEU A 101 -14.91 8.00 0.93
N PHE A 102 -14.20 8.99 0.39
CA PHE A 102 -13.64 10.07 1.18
C PHE A 102 -13.40 11.32 0.33
N SER A 103 -13.22 12.46 1.00
CA SER A 103 -13.03 13.75 0.34
C SER A 103 -11.74 14.42 0.81
N LEU A 104 -11.00 14.99 -0.11
CA LEU A 104 -9.82 15.81 0.13
C LEU A 104 -10.17 17.27 -0.18
N CYS A 105 -10.24 18.09 0.86
CA CYS A 105 -10.58 19.51 0.76
C CYS A 105 -9.39 20.41 1.09
N GLY A 106 -9.52 21.71 0.76
CA GLY A 106 -8.48 22.68 1.07
C GLY A 106 -7.21 22.53 0.23
N LEU A 107 -7.32 21.90 -0.93
CA LEU A 107 -6.22 21.78 -1.89
C LEU A 107 -6.31 22.91 -2.91
N ASP A 108 -5.22 23.64 -3.08
CA ASP A 108 -5.07 24.58 -4.20
C ASP A 108 -4.63 23.81 -5.43
N LEU A 109 -5.62 23.37 -6.22
CA LEU A 109 -5.38 22.52 -7.37
C LEU A 109 -5.61 23.29 -8.68
N PRO A 110 -4.69 23.14 -9.63
CA PRO A 110 -4.85 23.71 -10.97
C PRO A 110 -6.06 23.09 -11.70
N PRO A 111 -6.47 23.68 -12.81
CA PRO A 111 -7.60 23.21 -13.61
C PRO A 111 -7.53 21.74 -13.98
N SER A 112 -6.38 21.21 -14.31
CA SER A 112 -6.17 19.80 -14.60
C SER A 112 -5.07 19.22 -13.72
N ILE A 113 -5.31 18.03 -13.19
CA ILE A 113 -4.32 17.29 -12.40
C ILE A 113 -4.26 15.85 -12.90
N ARG A 114 -3.13 15.20 -12.67
CA ARG A 114 -3.03 13.74 -12.75
C ARG A 114 -3.01 13.18 -11.33
N LEU A 115 -3.72 12.10 -11.12
CA LEU A 115 -3.89 11.50 -9.80
C LEU A 115 -3.70 9.98 -9.87
N ARG A 116 -3.09 9.42 -8.85
CA ARG A 116 -2.99 7.99 -8.61
C ARG A 116 -3.29 7.69 -7.15
N VAL A 117 -4.00 6.61 -6.89
CA VAL A 117 -4.20 6.08 -5.55
C VAL A 117 -3.28 4.89 -5.34
N SER A 118 -2.54 4.92 -4.25
CA SER A 118 -1.76 3.81 -3.72
C SER A 118 -2.43 3.33 -2.43
N VAL A 119 -2.56 2.03 -2.28
CA VAL A 119 -3.10 1.40 -1.06
C VAL A 119 -1.98 0.61 -0.41
N ASP A 120 -1.56 1.06 0.75
CA ASP A 120 -0.51 0.40 1.53
C ASP A 120 -1.11 -0.73 2.37
N ASN A 121 -0.38 -1.82 2.47
CA ASN A 121 -0.79 -3.02 3.22
C ASN A 121 -0.18 -2.98 4.62
N THR A 122 -0.90 -3.49 5.62
CA THR A 122 -0.40 -3.63 7.01
C THR A 122 0.86 -4.48 7.10
N PHE A 123 1.08 -5.35 6.13
CA PHE A 123 2.32 -6.13 6.02
C PHE A 123 3.32 -5.41 5.12
N ALA A 124 4.37 -4.85 5.73
CA ALA A 124 5.41 -4.09 5.02
C ALA A 124 6.15 -4.88 3.92
N THR A 125 6.06 -6.21 3.92
CA THR A 125 6.64 -7.08 2.89
C THR A 125 5.79 -7.17 1.62
N ILE A 126 4.53 -6.74 1.68
CA ILE A 126 3.62 -6.70 0.53
C ILE A 126 3.72 -5.31 -0.11
N PRO A 127 4.08 -5.22 -1.39
CA PRO A 127 4.16 -3.93 -2.06
C PRO A 127 2.78 -3.26 -2.13
N PRO A 128 2.72 -1.91 -2.14
CA PRO A 128 1.47 -1.18 -2.27
C PRO A 128 0.74 -1.52 -3.56
N ALA A 129 -0.58 -1.59 -3.49
CA ALA A 129 -1.44 -1.71 -4.65
C ALA A 129 -1.62 -0.33 -5.30
N LEU A 130 -1.43 -0.23 -6.59
CA LEU A 130 -1.48 1.03 -7.32
C LEU A 130 -2.67 1.05 -8.30
N SER A 131 -3.39 2.16 -8.35
CA SER A 131 -4.33 2.43 -9.45
C SER A 131 -3.60 2.83 -10.74
N ALA A 132 -4.32 2.87 -11.83
CA ALA A 132 -3.90 3.64 -13.00
C ALA A 132 -3.77 5.13 -12.64
N VAL A 133 -2.99 5.87 -13.44
CA VAL A 133 -2.96 7.34 -13.36
C VAL A 133 -4.18 7.90 -14.07
N LEU A 134 -4.97 8.66 -13.35
CA LEU A 134 -6.18 9.32 -13.84
C LEU A 134 -5.88 10.79 -14.15
N THR A 135 -6.43 11.30 -15.23
CA THR A 135 -6.43 12.74 -15.52
C THR A 135 -7.77 13.31 -15.12
N ILE A 136 -7.75 14.25 -14.19
CA ILE A 136 -8.95 14.91 -13.66
C ILE A 136 -9.00 16.30 -14.25
N PRO A 137 -9.89 16.55 -15.23
CA PRO A 137 -10.03 17.87 -15.83
C PRO A 137 -10.73 18.84 -14.89
N THR A 138 -10.69 20.12 -15.23
CA THR A 138 -11.61 21.10 -14.67
C THR A 138 -13.03 20.68 -15.08
N HIS A 139 -13.95 20.66 -14.13
CA HIS A 139 -15.34 20.50 -14.49
C HIS A 139 -15.77 21.72 -15.31
N PRO A 140 -16.56 21.52 -16.38
CA PRO A 140 -17.16 22.62 -17.09
C PRO A 140 -18.08 23.44 -16.19
#